data_531ebd793abee2a4b7439355970e791e
#
_entry.id   531ebd793abee2a4b7439355970e791e
#
_cell.length_a   1.000
_cell.length_b   1.000
_cell.length_c   1.000
_cell.angle_alpha   90.00
_cell.angle_beta   90.00
_cell.angle_gamma   90.00
#
_symmetry.space_group_name_H-M   'P 1'
#
loop_
_entity.id
_entity.type
_entity.pdbx_description
1 polymer ?
#
loop_
_entity_poly.entity_id
_entity_poly.type
_entity_poly.pdbx_seq_one_letter_code
_entity_poly.pdbx_strand_id
1 'polypeptide(L)'
;DDETLGLGSTLFLKMKSGSEMFVLIMADGESARSKNMEKIVKRENEAKNALAILGITNFKFLRYPDQLLEQIPLLELSKNIELIIKKWKPDTVFTHFPGDMNQDHKRVFDATLIACRPVPSSKISSLICYETPSSTDWGNDCFKPNFYVDISKGLEKKIKAFKQYKNEISNYPHPRSVESLKNRAGYWGSKIGLKYAEAFIKIREISK
;
A
#
# COMPACT_ATOMS: atom_id res chain seq x y z
N ASP A 1 1.83 -4.66 5.71
CA ASP A 1 1.04 -3.64 6.45
C ASP A 1 0.95 -2.29 5.71
N ASP A 2 1.83 -2.06 4.73
CA ASP A 2 1.91 -0.79 3.99
C ASP A 2 0.61 -0.45 3.27
N GLU A 3 -0.05 -1.44 2.65
CA GLU A 3 -1.36 -1.30 2.02
C GLU A 3 -2.42 -0.84 3.02
N THR A 4 -2.33 -1.34 4.25
CA THR A 4 -3.24 -0.95 5.32
C THR A 4 -2.90 0.44 5.86
N LEU A 5 -1.60 0.72 6.08
CA LEU A 5 -1.10 2.02 6.56
C LEU A 5 -1.36 3.15 5.57
N GLY A 6 -1.08 2.94 4.29
CA GLY A 6 -1.17 3.98 3.26
C GLY A 6 -2.59 4.23 2.76
N LEU A 7 -3.38 3.14 2.54
CA LEU A 7 -4.67 3.26 1.86
C LEU A 7 -5.78 2.35 2.40
N GLY A 8 -5.66 1.83 3.62
CA GLY A 8 -6.61 0.87 4.18
C GLY A 8 -8.06 1.37 4.22
N SER A 9 -8.29 2.65 4.51
CA SER A 9 -9.63 3.21 4.49
C SER A 9 -10.19 3.29 3.07
N THR A 10 -9.38 3.73 2.11
CA THR A 10 -9.76 3.79 0.69
C THR A 10 -10.10 2.41 0.15
N LEU A 11 -9.29 1.39 0.48
CA LEU A 11 -9.58 0.00 0.09
C LEU A 11 -10.94 -0.46 0.65
N PHE A 12 -11.18 -0.25 1.94
CA PHE A 12 -12.47 -0.59 2.55
C PHE A 12 -13.66 0.10 1.88
N LEU A 13 -13.55 1.41 1.62
CA LEU A 13 -14.65 2.17 1.01
C LEU A 13 -14.91 1.74 -0.42
N LYS A 14 -13.87 1.48 -1.21
CA LYS A 14 -13.98 0.96 -2.57
C LYS A 14 -14.60 -0.44 -2.60
N MET A 15 -14.19 -1.35 -1.70
CA MET A 15 -14.84 -2.66 -1.55
C MET A 15 -16.33 -2.51 -1.23
N LYS A 16 -16.68 -1.61 -0.30
CA LYS A 16 -18.07 -1.34 0.07
C LYS A 16 -18.90 -0.77 -1.09
N SER A 17 -18.29 -0.07 -2.03
CA SER A 17 -18.93 0.46 -3.25
C SER A 17 -18.98 -0.55 -4.41
N GLY A 18 -18.58 -1.80 -4.20
CA GLY A 18 -18.66 -2.87 -5.21
C GLY A 18 -17.43 -2.98 -6.12
N SER A 19 -16.32 -2.29 -5.82
CA SER A 19 -15.08 -2.46 -6.59
C SER A 19 -14.45 -3.82 -6.30
N GLU A 20 -13.93 -4.48 -7.34
CA GLU A 20 -13.07 -5.66 -7.16
C GLU A 20 -11.65 -5.22 -6.82
N MET A 21 -11.04 -5.88 -5.82
CA MET A 21 -9.70 -5.57 -5.34
C MET A 21 -8.81 -6.79 -5.37
N PHE A 22 -7.53 -6.56 -5.71
CA PHE A 22 -6.47 -7.55 -5.55
C PHE A 22 -5.28 -6.91 -4.85
N VAL A 23 -4.76 -7.56 -3.81
CA VAL A 23 -3.57 -7.10 -3.10
C VAL A 23 -2.40 -8.04 -3.38
N LEU A 24 -1.30 -7.48 -3.89
CA LEU A 24 -0.05 -8.19 -4.13
C LEU A 24 0.97 -7.76 -3.09
N ILE A 25 1.40 -8.70 -2.25
CA ILE A 25 2.44 -8.49 -1.24
C ILE A 25 3.73 -9.10 -1.77
N MET A 26 4.74 -8.27 -1.97
CA MET A 26 5.98 -8.65 -2.64
C MET A 26 6.94 -9.38 -1.68
N ALA A 27 7.29 -8.76 -0.55
CA ALA A 27 8.23 -9.30 0.43
C ALA A 27 7.52 -10.05 1.57
N ASP A 28 8.27 -10.88 2.28
CA ASP A 28 7.76 -11.64 3.44
C ASP A 28 7.59 -10.79 4.71
N GLY A 29 8.23 -9.60 4.76
CA GLY A 29 8.12 -8.61 5.83
C GLY A 29 8.77 -9.02 7.16
N GLU A 30 9.54 -10.12 7.21
CA GLU A 30 10.15 -10.63 8.43
C GLU A 30 11.61 -11.09 8.27
N SER A 31 12.03 -11.51 7.08
CA SER A 31 13.35 -12.14 6.89
C SER A 31 14.53 -11.19 7.16
N ALA A 32 14.34 -9.89 7.07
CA ALA A 32 15.32 -8.89 7.50
C ALA A 32 15.59 -8.91 9.01
N ARG A 33 14.58 -9.28 9.80
CA ARG A 33 14.67 -9.35 11.28
C ARG A 33 14.96 -10.75 11.76
N SER A 34 14.41 -11.77 11.08
CA SER A 34 14.52 -13.17 11.49
C SER A 34 14.20 -14.11 10.34
N LYS A 35 15.08 -15.07 10.07
CA LYS A 35 14.86 -16.12 9.06
C LYS A 35 13.93 -17.23 9.56
N ASN A 36 13.18 -17.02 10.64
CA ASN A 36 12.25 -18.01 11.19
C ASN A 36 10.95 -18.06 10.38
N MET A 37 10.70 -19.21 9.74
CA MET A 37 9.49 -19.45 8.93
C MET A 37 8.19 -19.28 9.72
N GLU A 38 8.16 -19.61 11.02
CA GLU A 38 6.96 -19.42 11.85
C GLU A 38 6.58 -17.94 11.96
N LYS A 39 7.58 -17.03 12.03
CA LYS A 39 7.33 -15.59 12.05
C LYS A 39 6.79 -15.09 10.71
N ILE A 40 7.32 -15.60 9.59
CA ILE A 40 6.81 -15.29 8.25
C ILE A 40 5.34 -15.73 8.12
N VAL A 41 5.02 -16.96 8.51
CA VAL A 41 3.65 -17.48 8.49
C VAL A 41 2.73 -16.66 9.41
N LYS A 42 3.21 -16.28 10.59
CA LYS A 42 2.47 -15.41 11.50
C LYS A 42 2.17 -14.06 10.86
N ARG A 43 3.17 -13.43 10.21
CA ARG A 43 3.03 -12.15 9.50
C ARG A 43 1.99 -12.25 8.37
N GLU A 44 2.04 -13.32 7.58
CA GLU A 44 1.03 -13.56 6.54
C GLU A 44 -0.39 -13.73 7.11
N ASN A 45 -0.53 -14.38 8.25
CA ASN A 45 -1.84 -14.53 8.90
C ASN A 45 -2.35 -13.19 9.45
N GLU A 46 -1.48 -12.34 9.99
CA GLU A 46 -1.82 -10.96 10.38
C GLU A 46 -2.28 -10.15 9.16
N ALA A 47 -1.59 -10.26 8.02
CA ALA A 47 -1.99 -9.64 6.77
C ALA A 47 -3.36 -10.14 6.27
N LYS A 48 -3.59 -11.47 6.26
CA LYS A 48 -4.90 -12.05 5.89
C LYS A 48 -6.03 -11.54 6.77
N ASN A 49 -5.81 -11.45 8.08
CA ASN A 49 -6.79 -10.91 9.02
C ASN A 49 -7.08 -9.43 8.76
N ALA A 50 -6.04 -8.63 8.48
CA ALA A 50 -6.20 -7.22 8.13
C ALA A 50 -7.01 -7.05 6.83
N LEU A 51 -6.66 -7.80 5.78
CA LEU A 51 -7.36 -7.77 4.49
C LEU A 51 -8.83 -8.22 4.64
N ALA A 52 -9.10 -9.25 5.44
CA ALA A 52 -10.47 -9.69 5.73
C ALA A 52 -11.32 -8.60 6.41
N ILE A 53 -10.74 -7.81 7.33
CA ILE A 53 -11.42 -6.66 7.97
C ILE A 53 -11.75 -5.58 6.93
N LEU A 54 -10.89 -5.40 5.92
CA LEU A 54 -11.11 -4.46 4.80
C LEU A 54 -12.06 -5.02 3.73
N GLY A 55 -12.48 -6.30 3.84
CA GLY A 55 -13.36 -6.97 2.88
C GLY A 55 -12.63 -7.56 1.67
N ILE A 56 -11.31 -7.64 1.70
CA ILE A 56 -10.49 -8.10 0.57
C ILE A 56 -10.21 -9.59 0.71
N THR A 57 -10.63 -10.36 -0.30
CA THR A 57 -10.46 -11.81 -0.37
C THR A 57 -9.43 -12.26 -1.42
N ASN A 58 -9.10 -11.38 -2.37
CA ASN A 58 -8.18 -11.69 -3.45
C ASN A 58 -6.82 -11.07 -3.17
N PHE A 59 -5.84 -11.90 -2.91
CA PHE A 59 -4.47 -11.48 -2.63
C PHE A 59 -3.46 -12.57 -2.99
N LYS A 60 -2.19 -12.19 -3.08
CA LYS A 60 -1.06 -13.11 -3.28
C LYS A 60 0.17 -12.61 -2.53
N PHE A 61 0.88 -13.54 -1.87
CA PHE A 61 2.21 -13.33 -1.30
C PHE A 61 3.26 -13.90 -2.26
N LEU A 62 4.25 -13.09 -2.65
CA LEU A 62 5.38 -13.56 -3.47
C LEU A 62 6.55 -14.05 -2.60
N ARG A 63 6.61 -13.62 -1.35
CA ARG A 63 7.61 -14.05 -0.37
C ARG A 63 9.06 -13.77 -0.78
N TYR A 64 9.30 -12.68 -1.48
CA TYR A 64 10.68 -12.23 -1.65
C TYR A 64 11.28 -11.87 -0.29
N PRO A 65 12.61 -12.02 -0.12
CA PRO A 65 13.26 -11.63 1.12
C PRO A 65 13.06 -10.16 1.44
N ASP A 66 12.64 -9.86 2.67
CA ASP A 66 12.42 -8.49 3.16
C ASP A 66 13.74 -7.69 3.18
N GLN A 67 13.69 -6.43 2.78
CA GLN A 67 14.83 -5.49 2.65
C GLN A 67 15.93 -5.95 1.67
N LEU A 68 15.59 -6.83 0.72
CA LEU A 68 16.53 -7.36 -0.26
C LEU A 68 15.99 -7.33 -1.70
N LEU A 69 14.93 -6.56 -1.99
CA LEU A 69 14.38 -6.48 -3.34
C LEU A 69 15.35 -5.83 -4.34
N GLU A 70 16.35 -5.07 -3.88
CA GLU A 70 17.41 -4.54 -4.76
C GLU A 70 18.31 -5.64 -5.34
N GLN A 71 18.38 -6.82 -4.70
CA GLN A 71 19.11 -7.98 -5.20
C GLN A 71 18.32 -8.78 -6.24
N ILE A 72 17.02 -8.52 -6.37
CA ILE A 72 16.18 -9.19 -7.36
C ILE A 72 16.17 -8.37 -8.65
N PRO A 73 16.40 -9.00 -9.83
CA PRO A 73 16.33 -8.30 -11.10
C PRO A 73 15.00 -7.57 -11.26
N LEU A 74 15.05 -6.28 -11.61
CA LEU A 74 13.84 -5.46 -11.77
C LEU A 74 12.87 -6.05 -12.81
N LEU A 75 13.42 -6.71 -13.83
CA LEU A 75 12.64 -7.43 -14.85
C LEU A 75 11.79 -8.56 -14.22
N GLU A 76 12.34 -9.28 -13.23
CA GLU A 76 11.62 -10.36 -12.55
C GLU A 76 10.46 -9.81 -11.73
N LEU A 77 10.72 -8.77 -10.92
CA LEU A 77 9.67 -8.09 -10.15
C LEU A 77 8.56 -7.56 -11.08
N SER A 78 8.94 -6.89 -12.17
CA SER A 78 7.99 -6.35 -13.16
C SER A 78 7.15 -7.44 -13.81
N LYS A 79 7.76 -8.56 -14.20
CA LYS A 79 7.03 -9.69 -14.81
C LYS A 79 6.01 -10.31 -13.84
N ASN A 80 6.33 -10.43 -12.56
CA ASN A 80 5.38 -10.93 -11.56
C ASN A 80 4.17 -10.00 -11.41
N ILE A 81 4.39 -8.68 -11.42
CA ILE A 81 3.30 -7.69 -11.41
C ILE A 81 2.49 -7.78 -12.72
N GLU A 82 3.14 -7.86 -13.89
CA GLU A 82 2.47 -8.01 -15.19
C GLU A 82 1.56 -9.25 -15.26
N LEU A 83 1.95 -10.38 -14.66
CA LEU A 83 1.13 -11.59 -14.62
C LEU A 83 -0.20 -11.33 -13.87
N ILE A 84 -0.13 -10.57 -12.76
CA ILE A 84 -1.33 -10.19 -11.99
C ILE A 84 -2.19 -9.22 -12.82
N ILE A 85 -1.59 -8.20 -13.43
CA ILE A 85 -2.29 -7.23 -14.29
C ILE A 85 -3.00 -7.93 -15.46
N LYS A 86 -2.34 -8.87 -16.12
CA LYS A 86 -2.94 -9.65 -17.22
C LYS A 86 -4.15 -10.47 -16.77
N LYS A 87 -4.06 -11.06 -15.58
CA LYS A 87 -5.15 -11.87 -15.02
C LYS A 87 -6.33 -11.02 -14.57
N TRP A 88 -6.07 -9.93 -13.84
CA TRP A 88 -7.10 -9.14 -13.16
C TRP A 88 -7.57 -7.93 -13.97
N LYS A 89 -6.79 -7.47 -14.95
CA LYS A 89 -7.09 -6.35 -15.84
C LYS A 89 -7.59 -5.10 -15.09
N PRO A 90 -6.87 -4.64 -14.05
CA PRO A 90 -7.28 -3.49 -13.26
C PRO A 90 -7.33 -2.23 -14.12
N ASP A 91 -8.22 -1.30 -13.77
CA ASP A 91 -8.23 0.08 -14.26
C ASP A 91 -7.36 1.00 -13.43
N THR A 92 -7.22 0.70 -12.14
CA THR A 92 -6.48 1.51 -11.17
C THR A 92 -5.45 0.65 -10.44
N VAL A 93 -4.22 1.15 -10.34
CA VAL A 93 -3.14 0.51 -9.59
C VAL A 93 -2.59 1.48 -8.56
N PHE A 94 -2.49 1.01 -7.31
CA PHE A 94 -1.82 1.71 -6.22
C PHE A 94 -0.46 1.09 -5.95
N THR A 95 0.54 1.93 -5.66
CA THR A 95 1.91 1.50 -5.34
C THR A 95 2.55 2.44 -4.32
N HIS A 96 3.74 2.09 -3.84
CA HIS A 96 4.48 2.92 -2.90
C HIS A 96 4.96 4.24 -3.54
N PHE A 97 5.28 5.20 -2.68
CA PHE A 97 5.90 6.45 -3.09
C PHE A 97 7.40 6.24 -3.39
N PRO A 98 7.92 6.73 -4.55
CA PRO A 98 9.33 6.50 -4.93
C PRO A 98 10.35 7.26 -4.06
N GLY A 99 9.92 8.32 -3.37
CA GLY A 99 10.76 9.09 -2.43
C GLY A 99 10.80 8.53 -1.01
N ASP A 100 10.26 7.34 -0.79
CA ASP A 100 10.29 6.65 0.48
C ASP A 100 11.72 6.26 0.88
N MET A 101 12.03 6.22 2.18
CA MET A 101 13.34 5.80 2.67
C MET A 101 13.61 4.31 2.41
N ASN A 102 12.57 3.48 2.45
CA ASN A 102 12.68 2.03 2.27
C ASN A 102 13.02 1.68 0.82
N GLN A 103 14.14 0.96 0.62
CA GLN A 103 14.60 0.58 -0.72
C GLN A 103 13.65 -0.41 -1.41
N ASP A 104 13.01 -1.31 -0.67
CA ASP A 104 12.04 -2.24 -1.23
C ASP A 104 10.82 -1.47 -1.81
N HIS A 105 10.38 -0.40 -1.14
CA HIS A 105 9.29 0.45 -1.64
C HIS A 105 9.65 1.10 -2.98
N LYS A 106 10.88 1.62 -3.11
CA LYS A 106 11.39 2.17 -4.38
C LYS A 106 11.43 1.11 -5.47
N ARG A 107 11.91 -0.09 -5.16
CA ARG A 107 11.96 -1.20 -6.13
C ARG A 107 10.58 -1.65 -6.57
N VAL A 108 9.62 -1.71 -5.65
CA VAL A 108 8.22 -2.03 -5.99
C VAL A 108 7.60 -0.94 -6.86
N PHE A 109 7.87 0.34 -6.57
CA PHE A 109 7.44 1.44 -7.43
C PHE A 109 7.99 1.31 -8.85
N ASP A 110 9.32 1.12 -9.00
CA ASP A 110 9.97 1.01 -10.31
C ASP A 110 9.42 -0.18 -11.11
N ALA A 111 9.28 -1.33 -10.47
CA ALA A 111 8.70 -2.52 -11.08
C ALA A 111 7.24 -2.30 -11.49
N THR A 112 6.46 -1.60 -10.67
CA THR A 112 5.07 -1.27 -10.97
C THR A 112 4.97 -0.28 -12.13
N LEU A 113 5.83 0.73 -12.18
CA LEU A 113 5.85 1.70 -13.28
C LEU A 113 6.10 1.02 -14.62
N ILE A 114 7.04 0.07 -14.66
CA ILE A 114 7.34 -0.75 -15.86
C ILE A 114 6.14 -1.63 -16.23
N ALA A 115 5.55 -2.33 -15.26
CA ALA A 115 4.43 -3.24 -15.50
C ALA A 115 3.16 -2.50 -15.94
N CYS A 116 2.98 -1.26 -15.47
CA CYS A 116 1.83 -0.41 -15.78
C CYS A 116 2.07 0.55 -16.95
N ARG A 117 3.07 0.32 -17.81
CA ARG A 117 3.32 1.18 -18.97
C ARG A 117 2.09 1.27 -19.87
N PRO A 118 1.82 2.46 -20.46
CA PRO A 118 0.60 2.71 -21.22
C PRO A 118 0.73 2.14 -22.65
N VAL A 119 0.61 0.83 -22.78
CA VAL A 119 0.55 0.18 -24.11
C VAL A 119 -0.91 0.09 -24.59
N PRO A 120 -1.19 -0.03 -25.91
CA PRO A 120 -2.55 -0.02 -26.44
C PRO A 120 -3.49 -1.07 -25.83
N SER A 121 -2.94 -2.22 -25.41
CA SER A 121 -3.69 -3.31 -24.75
C SER A 121 -3.93 -3.09 -23.26
N SER A 122 -3.32 -2.07 -22.65
CA SER A 122 -3.47 -1.78 -21.22
C SER A 122 -4.85 -1.20 -20.94
N LYS A 123 -5.50 -1.74 -19.89
CA LYS A 123 -6.74 -1.17 -19.32
C LYS A 123 -6.47 -0.20 -18.19
N ILE A 124 -5.23 -0.10 -17.72
CA ILE A 124 -4.86 0.77 -16.60
C ILE A 124 -5.00 2.22 -17.04
N SER A 125 -5.96 2.90 -16.45
CA SER A 125 -6.19 4.33 -16.64
C SER A 125 -5.54 5.17 -15.53
N SER A 126 -5.41 4.60 -14.31
CA SER A 126 -4.94 5.35 -13.15
C SER A 126 -3.78 4.63 -12.46
N LEU A 127 -2.66 5.35 -12.23
CA LEU A 127 -1.52 4.90 -11.42
C LEU A 127 -1.30 5.90 -10.29
N ILE A 128 -1.35 5.41 -9.05
CA ILE A 128 -1.43 6.23 -7.84
C ILE A 128 -0.41 5.74 -6.81
N CYS A 129 0.34 6.68 -6.20
CA CYS A 129 1.22 6.38 -5.07
C CYS A 129 0.57 6.75 -3.74
N TYR A 130 0.82 5.91 -2.74
CA TYR A 130 0.45 6.16 -1.35
C TYR A 130 1.69 6.37 -0.48
N GLU A 131 1.52 7.10 0.62
CA GLU A 131 2.53 7.22 1.66
C GLU A 131 2.52 6.03 2.60
N THR A 132 3.68 5.65 3.12
CA THR A 132 3.81 4.67 4.20
C THR A 132 4.30 5.38 5.45
N PRO A 133 3.46 5.60 6.48
CA PRO A 133 3.86 6.23 7.73
C PRO A 133 5.13 5.63 8.31
N SER A 134 6.03 6.45 8.78
CA SER A 134 7.43 6.25 9.18
C SER A 134 8.40 6.28 8.01
N SER A 135 8.36 5.34 7.07
CA SER A 135 9.37 5.26 6.02
C SER A 135 9.27 6.40 4.99
N THR A 136 8.07 6.85 4.66
CA THR A 136 7.87 8.06 3.84
C THR A 136 8.27 9.32 4.61
N ASP A 137 7.95 9.38 5.91
CA ASP A 137 8.25 10.56 6.75
C ASP A 137 9.74 10.81 6.93
N TRP A 138 10.53 9.74 6.95
CA TRP A 138 11.98 9.79 7.19
C TRP A 138 12.80 9.77 5.90
N GLY A 139 12.13 9.75 4.74
CA GLY A 139 12.76 9.90 3.43
C GLY A 139 13.24 11.34 3.18
N ASN A 140 14.11 11.49 2.19
CA ASN A 140 14.62 12.81 1.80
C ASN A 140 13.66 13.58 0.89
N ASP A 141 12.77 12.88 0.21
CA ASP A 141 11.81 13.47 -0.72
C ASP A 141 10.49 13.80 -0.03
N CYS A 142 9.98 14.98 -0.30
CA CYS A 142 8.71 15.42 0.27
C CYS A 142 7.53 14.75 -0.44
N PHE A 143 6.66 14.09 0.30
CA PHE A 143 5.38 13.60 -0.21
C PHE A 143 4.43 14.78 -0.47
N LYS A 144 4.17 15.10 -1.75
CA LYS A 144 3.31 16.21 -2.19
C LYS A 144 2.05 15.68 -2.85
N PRO A 145 1.00 15.33 -2.08
CA PRO A 145 -0.20 14.74 -2.63
C PRO A 145 -1.00 15.73 -3.50
N ASN A 146 -1.63 15.18 -4.54
CA ASN A 146 -2.50 15.89 -5.48
C ASN A 146 -3.87 15.20 -5.65
N PHE A 147 -4.11 14.10 -4.92
CA PHE A 147 -5.35 13.36 -4.93
C PHE A 147 -5.71 12.93 -3.51
N TYR A 148 -6.97 13.09 -3.13
CA TYR A 148 -7.44 12.84 -1.77
C TYR A 148 -8.74 12.05 -1.79
N VAL A 149 -8.92 11.18 -0.80
CA VAL A 149 -10.13 10.39 -0.61
C VAL A 149 -10.69 10.69 0.79
N ASP A 150 -11.97 11.09 0.85
CA ASP A 150 -12.68 11.21 2.14
C ASP A 150 -12.82 9.84 2.79
N ILE A 151 -12.19 9.67 3.93
CA ILE A 151 -12.18 8.43 4.68
C ILE A 151 -12.94 8.52 6.01
N SER A 152 -13.77 9.53 6.20
CA SER A 152 -14.51 9.74 7.46
C SER A 152 -15.35 8.53 7.86
N LYS A 153 -15.83 7.74 6.90
CA LYS A 153 -16.59 6.50 7.12
C LYS A 153 -15.73 5.22 7.12
N GLY A 154 -14.43 5.32 6.84
CA GLY A 154 -13.50 4.19 6.72
C GLY A 154 -12.39 4.11 7.76
N LEU A 155 -12.08 5.22 8.46
CA LEU A 155 -10.92 5.35 9.33
C LEU A 155 -10.89 4.27 10.43
N GLU A 156 -12.00 4.01 11.11
CA GLU A 156 -12.03 3.00 12.18
C GLU A 156 -11.80 1.56 11.64
N LYS A 157 -12.18 1.29 10.39
CA LYS A 157 -11.89 0.00 9.74
C LYS A 157 -10.39 -0.15 9.44
N LYS A 158 -9.74 0.91 8.93
CA LYS A 158 -8.28 0.95 8.76
C LYS A 158 -7.57 0.69 10.09
N ILE A 159 -7.94 1.39 11.14
CA ILE A 159 -7.34 1.22 12.47
C ILE A 159 -7.53 -0.22 12.98
N LYS A 160 -8.73 -0.79 12.81
CA LYS A 160 -9.01 -2.19 13.20
C LYS A 160 -8.17 -3.18 12.39
N ALA A 161 -8.00 -2.95 11.09
CA ALA A 161 -7.16 -3.77 10.23
C ALA A 161 -5.67 -3.65 10.63
N PHE A 162 -5.17 -2.44 10.82
CA PHE A 162 -3.78 -2.23 11.24
C PHE A 162 -3.47 -2.89 12.59
N LYS A 163 -4.42 -2.93 13.51
CA LYS A 163 -4.25 -3.62 14.81
C LYS A 163 -4.03 -5.13 14.71
N GLN A 164 -4.20 -5.73 13.53
CA GLN A 164 -3.85 -7.15 13.32
C GLN A 164 -2.33 -7.37 13.24
N TYR A 165 -1.58 -6.36 12.80
CA TYR A 165 -0.11 -6.38 12.72
C TYR A 165 0.52 -6.01 14.07
N LYS A 166 0.46 -6.94 15.02
CA LYS A 166 0.78 -6.68 16.45
C LYS A 166 2.17 -6.10 16.67
N ASN A 167 3.15 -6.56 15.89
CA ASN A 167 4.55 -6.12 16.04
C ASN A 167 4.88 -4.80 15.32
N GLU A 168 3.93 -4.26 14.55
CA GLU A 168 4.10 -2.99 13.80
C GLU A 168 3.46 -1.80 14.53
N ILE A 169 2.62 -2.07 15.52
CA ILE A 169 1.99 -1.03 16.31
C ILE A 169 3.00 -0.48 17.29
N SER A 170 3.17 0.82 17.28
CA SER A 170 4.03 1.55 18.20
C SER A 170 3.21 2.48 19.10
N ASN A 171 3.84 2.97 20.17
CA ASN A 171 3.25 3.99 21.03
C ASN A 171 3.46 5.38 20.41
N TYR A 172 2.54 6.31 20.69
CA TYR A 172 2.70 7.72 20.34
C TYR A 172 3.99 8.26 21.01
N PRO A 173 4.80 9.09 20.30
CA PRO A 173 4.54 9.80 19.04
C PRO A 173 5.01 9.07 17.76
N HIS A 174 5.30 7.80 17.81
CA HIS A 174 5.75 7.08 16.61
C HIS A 174 4.69 7.18 15.47
N PRO A 175 5.07 7.37 14.19
CA PRO A 175 4.13 7.50 13.07
C PRO A 175 3.18 6.31 12.89
N ARG A 176 3.59 5.09 13.32
CA ARG A 176 2.77 3.87 13.31
C ARG A 176 1.97 3.67 14.62
N SER A 177 1.76 4.70 15.41
CA SER A 177 0.79 4.65 16.51
C SER A 177 -0.63 4.88 15.98
N VAL A 178 -1.63 4.34 16.69
CA VAL A 178 -3.04 4.57 16.34
C VAL A 178 -3.38 6.06 16.37
N GLU A 179 -2.82 6.78 17.33
CA GLU A 179 -3.02 8.22 17.48
C GLU A 179 -2.41 9.00 16.32
N SER A 180 -1.16 8.69 15.92
CA SER A 180 -0.52 9.34 14.79
C SER A 180 -1.25 9.08 13.47
N LEU A 181 -1.79 7.88 13.27
CA LEU A 181 -2.59 7.57 12.09
C LEU A 181 -3.88 8.39 12.04
N LYS A 182 -4.55 8.60 13.17
CA LYS A 182 -5.74 9.46 13.25
C LYS A 182 -5.39 10.93 13.02
N ASN A 183 -4.30 11.41 13.62
CA ASN A 183 -3.81 12.78 13.43
C ASN A 183 -3.43 13.05 11.98
N ARG A 184 -2.76 12.10 11.32
CA ARG A 184 -2.43 12.17 9.89
C ARG A 184 -3.67 12.27 9.01
N ALA A 185 -4.66 11.41 9.24
CA ALA A 185 -5.92 11.47 8.52
C ALA A 185 -6.65 12.80 8.72
N GLY A 186 -6.63 13.35 9.94
CA GLY A 186 -7.16 14.69 10.24
C GLY A 186 -6.37 15.80 9.55
N TYR A 187 -5.05 15.71 9.56
CA TYR A 187 -4.18 16.67 8.87
C TYR A 187 -4.48 16.74 7.36
N TRP A 188 -4.53 15.60 6.68
CA TRP A 188 -4.87 15.58 5.25
C TRP A 188 -6.30 16.05 4.99
N GLY A 189 -7.24 15.68 5.86
CA GLY A 189 -8.62 16.14 5.76
C GLY A 189 -8.73 17.67 5.88
N SER A 190 -8.06 18.27 6.88
CA SER A 190 -8.12 19.71 7.13
C SER A 190 -7.60 20.53 5.95
N LYS A 191 -6.64 20.03 5.18
CA LYS A 191 -6.12 20.71 3.98
C LYS A 191 -7.13 20.88 2.85
N ILE A 192 -8.16 20.07 2.84
CA ILE A 192 -9.15 20.03 1.73
C ILE A 192 -10.59 20.16 2.24
N GLY A 193 -10.78 20.61 3.49
CA GLY A 193 -12.12 20.86 4.05
C GLY A 193 -12.89 19.59 4.43
N LEU A 194 -12.21 18.48 4.69
CA LEU A 194 -12.80 17.20 5.14
C LEU A 194 -12.39 16.89 6.58
N LYS A 195 -13.17 16.06 7.25
CA LYS A 195 -12.83 15.61 8.61
C LYS A 195 -11.60 14.70 8.63
N TYR A 196 -11.56 13.72 7.73
CA TYR A 196 -10.45 12.78 7.57
C TYR A 196 -10.24 12.46 6.08
N ALA A 197 -8.99 12.41 5.65
CA ALA A 197 -8.64 11.99 4.30
C ALA A 197 -7.43 11.06 4.30
N GLU A 198 -7.35 10.19 3.31
CA GLU A 198 -6.12 9.60 2.81
C GLU A 198 -5.63 10.41 1.61
N ALA A 199 -4.32 10.63 1.54
CA ALA A 199 -3.68 11.47 0.54
C ALA A 199 -2.79 10.63 -0.37
N PHE A 200 -2.78 10.99 -1.66
CA PHE A 200 -2.12 10.21 -2.71
C PHE A 200 -1.43 11.13 -3.71
N ILE A 201 -0.46 10.57 -4.43
CA ILE A 201 0.11 11.19 -5.62
C ILE A 201 -0.39 10.41 -6.83
N LYS A 202 -1.21 11.04 -7.65
CA LYS A 202 -1.63 10.49 -8.93
C LYS A 202 -0.51 10.72 -9.95
N ILE A 203 0.18 9.64 -10.33
CA ILE A 203 1.29 9.66 -11.30
C ILE A 203 0.76 9.80 -12.72
N ARG A 204 -0.36 9.12 -13.01
CA ARG A 204 -0.98 9.15 -14.32
C ARG A 204 -2.48 8.94 -14.21
N GLU A 205 -3.22 9.67 -15.02
CA GLU A 205 -4.64 9.48 -15.30
C GLU A 205 -4.85 9.53 -16.80
N ILE A 206 -5.56 8.58 -17.36
CA ILE A 206 -5.94 8.54 -18.78
C ILE A 206 -7.46 8.56 -18.85
N SER A 207 -8.03 9.67 -19.27
CA SER A 207 -9.45 9.76 -19.64
C SER A 207 -9.62 9.30 -21.08
N LYS A 208 -10.55 8.35 -21.30
CA LYS A 208 -10.91 7.83 -22.61
C LYS A 208 -12.38 8.14 -22.90
#